data_8773b1d28b6609a52e56e57c8e66a78d
#
_entry.id   8773b1d28b6609a52e56e57c8e66a78d
#
_cell.length_a   1.000
_cell.length_b   1.000
_cell.length_c   1.000
_cell.angle_alpha   90.00
_cell.angle_beta   90.00
_cell.angle_gamma   90.00
#
_symmetry.space_group_name_H-M   'P 1'
#
loop_
_entity.id
_entity.type
_entity.pdbx_description
1 polymer ?
#
loop_
_entity_poly.entity_id
_entity_poly.type
_entity_poly.pdbx_seq_one_letter_code
_entity_poly.pdbx_strand_id
1 'polypeptide(L)'
;MINCKSILAVVMVLLIGLVSVSSVNAAEVQKININTATAEELTRLKGIGPSHAAKIVAYREKNGPFKLPEDLMQVSGIGQKTFEANQEIIVVEEPKPKKK
;
A
#
# COMPACT_ATOMS: atom_id res chain seq x y z
N MET A 1 19.30 46.81 -9.12
CA MET A 1 18.69 46.39 -10.38
C MET A 1 18.81 44.90 -10.56
N ILE A 2 17.70 44.26 -10.87
CA ILE A 2 17.66 42.80 -11.00
C ILE A 2 18.16 42.40 -12.39
N ASN A 3 19.08 41.49 -12.42
CA ASN A 3 19.60 40.97 -13.67
C ASN A 3 18.75 39.88 -14.23
N CYS A 4 18.73 39.75 -15.54
CA CYS A 4 18.02 38.65 -16.18
C CYS A 4 18.58 37.31 -15.74
N LYS A 5 19.86 37.24 -15.42
CA LYS A 5 20.46 36.01 -14.97
C LYS A 5 19.87 35.52 -13.65
N SER A 6 19.58 36.44 -12.75
CA SER A 6 18.98 36.07 -11.47
C SER A 6 17.59 35.52 -11.66
N ILE A 7 16.84 36.13 -12.56
CA ILE A 7 15.47 35.67 -12.80
C ILE A 7 15.47 34.26 -13.40
N LEU A 8 16.39 34.04 -14.33
CA LEU A 8 16.48 32.72 -14.96
C LEU A 8 16.83 31.64 -13.96
N ALA A 9 17.73 31.96 -13.03
CA ALA A 9 18.13 30.98 -12.03
C ALA A 9 16.96 30.59 -11.16
N VAL A 10 16.15 31.54 -10.77
CA VAL A 10 14.99 31.26 -9.93
C VAL A 10 13.99 30.39 -10.66
N VAL A 11 13.74 30.69 -11.92
CA VAL A 11 12.79 29.92 -12.71
C VAL A 11 13.27 28.48 -12.87
N MET A 12 14.56 28.28 -13.10
CA MET A 12 15.07 26.93 -13.27
C MET A 12 14.95 26.11 -12.00
N VAL A 13 15.15 26.74 -10.86
CA VAL A 13 15.01 26.02 -9.59
C VAL A 13 13.57 25.54 -9.40
N LEU A 14 12.63 26.38 -9.74
CA LEU A 14 11.22 26.00 -9.61
C LEU A 14 10.85 24.85 -10.52
N LEU A 15 11.38 24.86 -11.73
CA LEU A 15 11.09 23.78 -12.67
C LEU A 15 11.65 22.45 -12.19
N ILE A 16 12.84 22.46 -11.66
CA ILE A 16 13.45 21.25 -11.16
C ILE A 16 12.63 20.67 -10.01
N GLY A 17 12.14 21.54 -9.15
CA GLY A 17 11.34 21.08 -8.04
C GLY A 17 10.07 20.37 -8.48
N LEU A 18 9.43 20.90 -9.50
CA LEU A 18 8.20 20.28 -9.99
C LEU A 18 8.46 18.92 -10.61
N VAL A 19 9.54 18.80 -11.35
CA VAL A 19 9.86 17.55 -12.00
C VAL A 19 10.14 16.45 -10.98
N SER A 20 10.86 16.77 -9.92
CA SER A 20 11.21 15.76 -8.96
C SER A 20 9.98 15.25 -8.19
N VAL A 21 8.99 16.09 -7.98
CA VAL A 21 7.78 15.65 -7.30
C VAL A 21 7.01 14.63 -8.13
N SER A 22 6.91 14.86 -9.42
CA SER A 22 6.11 13.99 -10.26
C SER A 22 6.78 12.65 -10.49
N SER A 23 8.09 12.56 -10.44
CA SER A 23 8.76 11.31 -10.74
C SER A 23 8.71 10.30 -9.60
N VAL A 24 8.46 10.75 -8.38
CA VAL A 24 8.47 9.85 -7.23
C VAL A 24 7.31 8.87 -7.26
N ASN A 25 6.16 9.30 -7.75
CA ASN A 25 4.97 8.48 -7.66
C ASN A 25 4.85 7.44 -8.76
N ALA A 26 5.63 7.54 -9.79
CA ALA A 26 5.41 6.72 -10.97
C ALA A 26 5.91 5.29 -10.82
N ALA A 27 6.89 5.06 -9.97
CA ALA A 27 7.60 3.79 -9.98
C ALA A 27 7.29 2.89 -8.80
N GLU A 28 6.58 3.37 -7.81
CA GLU A 28 6.40 2.59 -6.60
C GLU A 28 5.15 1.75 -6.64
N VAL A 29 5.30 0.49 -6.25
CA VAL A 29 4.18 -0.40 -6.06
C VAL A 29 3.65 -0.18 -4.65
N GLN A 30 2.36 0.09 -4.55
CA GLN A 30 1.77 0.29 -3.23
C GLN A 30 1.57 -1.04 -2.54
N LYS A 31 2.13 -1.15 -1.36
CA LYS A 31 1.97 -2.35 -0.57
C LYS A 31 0.76 -2.23 0.34
N ILE A 32 0.16 -3.35 0.63
CA ILE A 32 -1.07 -3.39 1.42
C ILE A 32 -0.80 -4.20 2.67
N ASN A 33 -0.99 -3.57 3.81
CA ASN A 33 -0.85 -4.26 5.08
C ASN A 33 -2.18 -4.93 5.41
N ILE A 34 -2.21 -6.24 5.30
CA ILE A 34 -3.46 -6.97 5.46
C ILE A 34 -3.97 -6.95 6.90
N ASN A 35 -3.14 -6.52 7.83
CA ASN A 35 -3.57 -6.41 9.21
C ASN A 35 -4.33 -5.13 9.52
N THR A 36 -4.10 -4.09 8.73
CA THR A 36 -4.72 -2.79 8.99
C THR A 36 -5.54 -2.26 7.84
N ALA A 37 -5.46 -2.87 6.67
CA ALA A 37 -6.17 -2.37 5.50
C ALA A 37 -7.67 -2.46 5.70
N THR A 38 -8.38 -1.49 5.15
CA THR A 38 -9.84 -1.57 5.11
C THR A 38 -10.27 -2.59 4.08
N ALA A 39 -11.54 -2.98 4.16
CA ALA A 39 -12.06 -3.91 3.16
C ALA A 39 -11.90 -3.35 1.75
N GLU A 40 -12.08 -2.04 1.60
CA GLU A 40 -11.92 -1.42 0.30
C GLU A 40 -10.49 -1.51 -0.20
N GLU A 41 -9.54 -1.28 0.69
CA GLU A 41 -8.14 -1.38 0.30
C GLU A 41 -7.77 -2.80 -0.06
N LEU A 42 -8.34 -3.76 0.61
CA LEU A 42 -8.04 -5.17 0.33
C LEU A 42 -8.52 -5.58 -1.05
N THR A 43 -9.54 -4.91 -1.59
CA THR A 43 -10.01 -5.25 -2.92
C THR A 43 -9.01 -4.84 -4.00
N ARG A 44 -7.99 -4.08 -3.66
CA ARG A 44 -6.93 -3.77 -4.61
C ARG A 44 -6.03 -4.96 -4.87
N LEU A 45 -6.07 -5.96 -4.02
CA LEU A 45 -5.33 -7.19 -4.25
C LEU A 45 -5.96 -7.94 -5.42
N LYS A 46 -5.11 -8.60 -6.18
CA LYS A 46 -5.59 -9.34 -7.34
C LYS A 46 -6.43 -10.52 -6.88
N GLY A 47 -7.58 -10.69 -7.50
CA GLY A 47 -8.46 -11.79 -7.16
C GLY A 47 -9.24 -11.62 -5.88
N ILE A 48 -9.16 -10.47 -5.26
CA ILE A 48 -9.86 -10.20 -4.00
C ILE A 48 -10.97 -9.20 -4.30
N GLY A 49 -12.19 -9.67 -4.25
CA GLY A 49 -13.36 -8.81 -4.39
C GLY A 49 -13.91 -8.43 -3.02
N PRO A 50 -15.07 -7.74 -3.02
CA PRO A 50 -15.65 -7.30 -1.74
C PRO A 50 -15.95 -8.47 -0.81
N SER A 51 -16.38 -9.60 -1.34
CA SER A 51 -16.70 -10.75 -0.51
C SER A 51 -15.46 -11.30 0.19
N HIS A 52 -14.38 -11.47 -0.59
CA HIS A 52 -13.14 -11.96 0.00
C HIS A 52 -12.52 -10.95 0.96
N ALA A 53 -12.64 -9.66 0.63
CA ALA A 53 -12.12 -8.63 1.52
C ALA A 53 -12.82 -8.67 2.86
N ALA A 54 -14.13 -8.86 2.86
CA ALA A 54 -14.88 -8.97 4.10
C ALA A 54 -14.44 -10.17 4.90
N LYS A 55 -14.13 -11.26 4.23
CA LYS A 55 -13.66 -12.45 4.93
C LYS A 55 -12.29 -12.25 5.55
N ILE A 56 -11.43 -11.50 4.88
CA ILE A 56 -10.12 -11.20 5.45
C ILE A 56 -10.27 -10.38 6.72
N VAL A 57 -11.12 -9.36 6.67
CA VAL A 57 -11.35 -8.52 7.85
C VAL A 57 -11.92 -9.35 8.98
N ALA A 58 -12.91 -10.20 8.69
CA ALA A 58 -13.52 -11.02 9.71
C ALA A 58 -12.52 -12.00 10.32
N TYR A 59 -11.66 -12.57 9.48
CA TYR A 59 -10.67 -13.51 9.96
C TYR A 59 -9.73 -12.86 10.95
N ARG A 60 -9.20 -11.70 10.60
CA ARG A 60 -8.21 -11.07 11.48
C ARG A 60 -8.84 -10.56 12.77
N GLU A 61 -10.13 -10.20 12.73
CA GLU A 61 -10.80 -9.77 13.94
C GLU A 61 -11.10 -10.95 14.87
N LYS A 62 -11.32 -12.11 14.29
CA LYS A 62 -11.63 -13.29 15.08
C LYS A 62 -10.38 -14.01 15.57
N ASN A 63 -9.35 -14.06 14.74
CA ASN A 63 -8.17 -14.87 15.01
C ASN A 63 -6.93 -14.06 15.34
N GLY A 64 -7.01 -12.73 15.27
CA GLY A 64 -5.87 -11.90 15.51
C GLY A 64 -5.11 -11.57 14.23
N PRO A 65 -4.11 -10.72 14.33
CA PRO A 65 -3.37 -10.29 13.15
C PRO A 65 -2.67 -11.44 12.46
N PHE A 66 -2.55 -11.31 11.15
CA PHE A 66 -1.73 -12.25 10.38
C PHE A 66 -0.27 -12.08 10.78
N LYS A 67 0.40 -13.18 11.00
CA LYS A 67 1.81 -13.13 11.38
C LYS A 67 2.73 -13.33 10.20
N LEU A 68 2.27 -14.05 9.20
CA LEU A 68 3.02 -14.28 7.98
C LEU A 68 2.12 -13.95 6.80
N PRO A 69 2.71 -13.52 5.67
CA PRO A 69 1.89 -13.31 4.48
C PRO A 69 1.11 -14.57 4.09
N GLU A 70 1.74 -15.73 4.27
CA GLU A 70 1.10 -16.99 3.92
C GLU A 70 -0.15 -17.27 4.74
N ASP A 71 -0.29 -16.63 5.87
CA ASP A 71 -1.48 -16.83 6.69
C ASP A 71 -2.74 -16.36 6.00
N LEU A 72 -2.60 -15.53 4.97
CA LEU A 72 -3.75 -15.11 4.21
C LEU A 72 -4.49 -16.28 3.60
N MET A 73 -3.79 -17.37 3.33
CA MET A 73 -4.42 -18.56 2.76
C MET A 73 -5.31 -19.28 3.74
N GLN A 74 -5.26 -18.93 5.02
CA GLN A 74 -6.18 -19.47 6.00
C GLN A 74 -7.59 -18.92 5.83
N VAL A 75 -7.71 -17.81 5.14
CA VAL A 75 -9.02 -17.22 4.91
C VAL A 75 -9.74 -18.03 3.83
N SER A 76 -11.00 -18.37 4.12
CA SER A 76 -11.78 -19.15 3.19
C SER A 76 -11.89 -18.46 1.84
N GLY A 77 -11.63 -19.19 0.78
CA GLY A 77 -11.72 -18.65 -0.56
C GLY A 77 -10.42 -18.07 -1.11
N ILE A 78 -9.38 -18.00 -0.30
CA ILE A 78 -8.10 -17.50 -0.75
C ILE A 78 -7.13 -18.68 -0.82
N GLY A 79 -6.76 -19.02 -2.05
CA GLY A 79 -5.86 -20.14 -2.25
C GLY A 79 -4.45 -19.70 -2.58
N GLN A 80 -3.66 -20.69 -2.95
CA GLN A 80 -2.26 -20.44 -3.22
C GLN A 80 -2.05 -19.50 -4.40
N LYS A 81 -2.85 -19.66 -5.44
CA LYS A 81 -2.68 -18.81 -6.62
C LYS A 81 -2.97 -17.34 -6.31
N THR A 82 -4.01 -17.11 -5.52
CA THR A 82 -4.33 -15.74 -5.13
C THR A 82 -3.21 -15.17 -4.28
N PHE A 83 -2.68 -15.96 -3.35
CA PHE A 83 -1.60 -15.49 -2.52
C PHE A 83 -0.35 -15.17 -3.37
N GLU A 84 0.01 -16.07 -4.28
CA GLU A 84 1.21 -15.86 -5.08
C GLU A 84 1.08 -14.64 -5.98
N ALA A 85 -0.13 -14.37 -6.46
CA ALA A 85 -0.34 -13.20 -7.31
C ALA A 85 -0.13 -11.90 -6.55
N ASN A 86 -0.20 -11.93 -5.23
CA ASN A 86 -0.15 -10.73 -4.41
C ASN A 86 1.02 -10.70 -3.45
N GLN A 87 1.86 -11.73 -3.42
CA GLN A 87 2.82 -11.85 -2.35
C GLN A 87 3.83 -10.70 -2.32
N GLU A 88 4.07 -10.07 -3.44
CA GLU A 88 5.03 -8.97 -3.47
C GLU A 88 4.45 -7.68 -2.90
N ILE A 89 3.12 -7.57 -2.84
CA ILE A 89 2.51 -6.35 -2.33
C ILE A 89 1.86 -6.54 -0.97
N ILE A 90 1.85 -7.76 -0.43
CA ILE A 90 1.27 -8.02 0.88
C ILE A 90 2.30 -7.75 1.96
N VAL A 91 1.90 -7.01 2.98
CA VAL A 91 2.71 -6.72 4.15
C VAL A 91 1.93 -7.19 5.38
N VAL A 92 2.64 -7.73 6.37
CA VAL A 92 2.02 -8.17 7.61
C VAL A 92 2.69 -7.48 8.79
N GLU A 93 2.38 -6.23 8.95
CA GLU A 93 2.83 -5.48 10.12
C GLU A 93 1.71 -5.45 11.13
N GLU A 94 2.03 -5.83 12.34
CA GLU A 94 1.03 -5.79 13.38
C GLU A 94 0.66 -4.36 13.70
N PRO A 95 -0.62 -4.10 13.99
CA PRO A 95 -1.01 -2.76 14.40
C PRO A 95 -0.26 -2.37 15.65
N LYS A 96 0.20 -1.15 15.70
CA LYS A 96 0.89 -0.70 16.89
C LYS A 96 -0.07 -0.64 18.05
N PRO A 97 0.37 -1.09 19.22
CA PRO A 97 -0.49 -1.00 20.38
C PRO A 97 -0.81 0.44 20.70
N LYS A 98 -2.04 0.65 21.11
CA LYS A 98 -2.42 1.99 21.47
C LYS A 98 -1.76 2.40 22.73
N LYS A 99 -1.25 3.58 22.74
CA LYS A 99 -0.61 4.09 23.94
C LYS A 99 -1.63 4.27 25.03
N LYS A 100 -1.25 3.89 26.16
CA LYS A 100 -2.13 4.09 27.26
C LYS A 100 -1.78 5.22 28.00
#